data_6147e86d9caed730922cc8476b8531f9
#
_entry.id   6147e86d9caed730922cc8476b8531f9
#
_cell.length_a   1.000
_cell.length_b   1.000
_cell.length_c   1.000
_cell.angle_alpha   90.00
_cell.angle_beta   90.00
_cell.angle_gamma   90.00
#
_symmetry.space_group_name_H-M   'P 1'
#
loop_
_entity.id
_entity.type
_entity.pdbx_description
1 polymer ?
#
loop_
_entity_poly.entity_id
_entity_poly.type
_entity_poly.pdbx_seq_one_letter_code
_entity_poly.pdbx_strand_id
1 'polypeptide(L)'
;MDQFTRRVIGFGVHGGIVDGVALCRMFHRAIRCHSLPKYLSSDHDPLHRFHQWQVNLRVLEVAEIKTIPYVPLSHPFVERLIGTVRREYLDRTLFWTTADLETKLFDFRHYYNGHRTYAGLDGRLPESAVNGPASIGLDSYKWRRHRRGLYQTPIAA
;
A
#
# COMPACT_ATOMS: atom_id res chain seq x y z
N MET A 1 0.11 2.83 -3.87
CA MET A 1 -1.28 3.06 -3.39
C MET A 1 -2.09 3.72 -4.48
N ASP A 2 -3.30 3.27 -4.71
CA ASP A 2 -4.28 3.95 -5.57
C ASP A 2 -4.79 5.19 -4.83
N GLN A 3 -4.68 6.36 -5.47
CA GLN A 3 -5.05 7.63 -4.86
C GLN A 3 -6.58 7.84 -4.79
N PHE A 4 -7.34 7.18 -5.65
CA PHE A 4 -8.80 7.30 -5.67
C PHE A 4 -9.45 6.39 -4.62
N THR A 5 -9.17 5.10 -4.69
CA THR A 5 -9.76 4.11 -3.78
C THR A 5 -9.06 4.01 -2.42
N ARG A 6 -7.88 4.62 -2.27
CA ARG A 6 -6.99 4.46 -1.11
C ARG A 6 -6.46 3.05 -0.89
N ARG A 7 -6.65 2.14 -1.84
CA ARG A 7 -6.13 0.78 -1.76
C ARG A 7 -4.61 0.76 -1.83
N VAL A 8 -4.01 -0.01 -0.97
CA VAL A 8 -2.60 -0.37 -1.08
C VAL A 8 -2.47 -1.44 -2.16
N ILE A 9 -1.84 -1.11 -3.28
CA ILE A 9 -1.64 -2.03 -4.40
C ILE A 9 -0.54 -3.04 -4.06
N GLY A 10 0.58 -2.57 -3.55
CA GLY A 10 1.68 -3.42 -3.15
C GLY A 10 2.80 -2.65 -2.47
N PHE A 11 3.76 -3.41 -2.00
CA PHE A 11 5.02 -2.91 -1.44
C PHE A 11 6.18 -3.51 -2.22
N GLY A 12 7.23 -2.72 -2.44
CA GLY A 12 8.51 -3.21 -2.89
C GLY A 12 9.49 -3.29 -1.72
N VAL A 13 10.17 -4.41 -1.57
CA VAL A 13 11.22 -4.61 -0.55
C VAL A 13 12.51 -5.00 -1.25
N HIS A 14 13.61 -4.39 -0.83
CA HIS A 14 14.94 -4.72 -1.30
C HIS A 14 15.94 -4.66 -0.15
N GLY A 15 16.82 -5.65 -0.08
CA GLY A 15 17.91 -5.67 0.90
C GLY A 15 19.20 -5.17 0.27
N GLY A 16 19.64 -3.99 0.67
CA GLY A 16 20.86 -3.38 0.17
C GLY A 16 20.63 -2.11 -0.65
N ILE A 17 21.58 -1.76 -1.50
CA ILE A 17 21.51 -0.55 -2.35
C ILE A 17 20.50 -0.75 -3.47
N VAL A 18 19.57 0.18 -3.62
CA VAL A 18 18.60 0.17 -4.71
C VAL A 18 19.21 0.83 -5.94
N ASP A 19 19.36 0.07 -7.00
CA ASP A 19 19.69 0.55 -8.35
C ASP A 19 18.44 0.60 -9.25
N GLY A 20 18.60 1.02 -10.49
CA GLY A 20 17.50 1.11 -11.44
C GLY A 20 16.83 -0.24 -11.74
N VAL A 21 17.58 -1.33 -11.74
CA VAL A 21 17.07 -2.68 -11.97
C VAL A 21 16.29 -3.18 -10.76
N ALA A 22 16.83 -2.97 -9.56
CA ALA A 22 16.15 -3.31 -8.31
C ALA A 22 14.83 -2.54 -8.19
N LEU A 23 14.83 -1.24 -8.50
CA LEU A 23 13.63 -0.41 -8.51
C LEU A 23 12.55 -0.96 -9.46
N CYS A 24 12.93 -1.33 -10.69
CA CYS A 24 12.00 -1.95 -11.64
C CYS A 24 11.43 -3.27 -11.12
N ARG A 25 12.27 -4.13 -10.54
CA ARG A 25 11.82 -5.40 -9.93
C ARG A 25 10.85 -5.19 -8.77
N MET A 26 11.14 -4.22 -7.90
CA MET A 26 10.26 -3.85 -6.80
C MET A 26 8.89 -3.38 -7.32
N PHE A 27 8.90 -2.53 -8.34
CA PHE A 27 7.66 -2.06 -8.97
C PHE A 27 6.85 -3.20 -9.57
N HIS A 28 7.47 -4.09 -10.38
CA HIS A 28 6.80 -5.24 -10.97
C HIS A 28 6.22 -6.19 -9.91
N ARG A 29 6.93 -6.42 -8.81
CA ARG A 29 6.40 -7.21 -7.68
C ARG A 29 5.19 -6.53 -7.04
N ALA A 30 5.27 -5.21 -6.84
CA ALA A 30 4.20 -4.45 -6.19
C ALA A 30 2.89 -4.43 -7.00
N ILE A 31 2.98 -4.41 -8.34
CA ILE A 31 1.82 -4.41 -9.24
C ILE A 31 1.39 -5.81 -9.70
N ARG A 32 2.09 -6.85 -9.29
CA ARG A 32 1.77 -8.23 -9.69
C ARG A 32 0.32 -8.58 -9.37
N CYS A 33 -0.38 -9.18 -10.32
CA CYS A 33 -1.79 -9.52 -10.24
C CYS A 33 -2.76 -8.31 -10.20
N HIS A 34 -2.28 -7.15 -10.60
CA HIS A 34 -3.11 -5.96 -10.80
C HIS A 34 -2.99 -5.47 -12.24
N SER A 35 -3.98 -4.71 -12.70
CA SER A 35 -3.88 -3.98 -13.97
C SER A 35 -2.77 -2.92 -13.88
N LEU A 36 -2.09 -2.68 -15.00
CA LEU A 36 -1.09 -1.61 -15.08
C LEU A 36 -1.75 -0.25 -14.81
N PRO A 37 -1.13 0.59 -13.98
CA PRO A 37 -1.62 1.94 -13.79
C PRO A 37 -1.38 2.76 -15.06
N LYS A 38 -2.34 3.58 -15.45
CA LYS A 38 -2.14 4.56 -16.54
C LYS A 38 -1.21 5.70 -16.12
N TYR A 39 -1.28 6.10 -14.86
CA TYR A 39 -0.49 7.17 -14.28
C TYR A 39 0.21 6.70 -13.00
N LEU A 40 1.46 7.10 -12.83
CA LEU A 40 2.23 6.88 -11.63
C LEU A 40 2.75 8.23 -11.11
N SER A 41 2.30 8.61 -9.92
CA SER A 41 2.84 9.79 -9.25
C SER A 41 4.10 9.42 -8.47
N SER A 42 5.18 10.15 -8.70
CA SER A 42 6.46 9.97 -8.02
C SER A 42 6.98 11.33 -7.52
N ASP A 43 7.82 11.27 -6.49
CA ASP A 43 8.56 12.43 -6.00
C ASP A 43 9.84 12.68 -6.82
N HIS A 44 10.67 13.61 -6.34
CA HIS A 44 11.95 13.96 -6.97
C HIS A 44 13.13 13.13 -6.46
N ASP A 45 12.88 11.97 -5.83
CA ASP A 45 13.94 11.09 -5.38
C ASP A 45 14.87 10.73 -6.56
N PRO A 46 16.20 10.76 -6.37
CA PRO A 46 17.18 10.38 -7.38
C PRO A 46 16.95 8.99 -7.98
N LEU A 47 16.34 8.05 -7.25
CA LEU A 47 15.99 6.71 -7.73
C LEU A 47 15.09 6.76 -8.98
N HIS A 48 14.18 7.72 -9.07
CA HIS A 48 13.30 7.88 -10.21
C HIS A 48 13.97 8.51 -11.44
N ARG A 49 15.28 8.82 -11.36
CA ARG A 49 16.09 9.32 -12.49
C ARG A 49 16.89 8.24 -13.19
N PHE A 50 16.93 7.02 -12.66
CA PHE A 50 17.62 5.91 -13.32
C PHE A 50 17.07 5.66 -14.75
N HIS A 51 17.97 5.51 -15.69
CA HIS A 51 17.61 5.23 -17.09
C HIS A 51 16.72 3.99 -17.22
N GLN A 52 17.07 2.91 -16.51
CA GLN A 52 16.31 1.66 -16.51
C GLN A 52 14.87 1.88 -16.03
N TRP A 53 14.68 2.71 -15.01
CA TRP A 53 13.34 3.08 -14.50
C TRP A 53 12.52 3.79 -15.58
N GLN A 54 13.10 4.81 -16.21
CA GLN A 54 12.43 5.61 -17.24
C GLN A 54 12.06 4.75 -18.46
N VAL A 55 12.96 3.86 -18.89
CA VAL A 55 12.69 2.91 -19.98
C VAL A 55 11.60 1.94 -19.59
N ASN A 56 11.64 1.39 -18.37
CA ASN A 56 10.63 0.46 -17.88
C ASN A 56 9.23 1.08 -17.91
N LEU A 57 9.06 2.32 -17.46
CA LEU A 57 7.76 3.00 -17.50
C LEU A 57 7.27 3.22 -18.94
N ARG A 58 8.17 3.58 -19.88
CA ARG A 58 7.83 3.73 -21.32
C ARG A 58 7.36 2.41 -21.93
N VAL A 59 8.07 1.30 -21.66
CA VAL A 59 7.72 -0.04 -22.16
C VAL A 59 6.35 -0.48 -21.62
N LEU A 60 6.03 -0.11 -20.38
CA LEU A 60 4.75 -0.41 -19.76
C LEU A 60 3.63 0.60 -20.10
N GLU A 61 3.94 1.62 -20.90
CA GLU A 61 3.02 2.71 -21.24
C GLU A 61 2.45 3.44 -20.02
N VAL A 62 3.23 3.51 -18.94
CA VAL A 62 2.87 4.20 -17.69
C VAL A 62 3.39 5.63 -17.75
N ALA A 63 2.48 6.60 -17.69
CA ALA A 63 2.83 8.01 -17.63
C ALA A 63 3.24 8.41 -16.20
N GLU A 64 4.50 8.84 -16.03
CA GLU A 64 4.99 9.34 -14.76
C GLU A 64 4.58 10.81 -14.55
N ILE A 65 3.94 11.10 -13.42
CA ILE A 65 3.59 12.45 -12.99
C ILE A 65 4.48 12.83 -11.82
N LYS A 66 5.40 13.77 -12.04
CA LYS A 66 6.25 14.29 -10.97
C LYS A 66 5.47 15.23 -10.07
N THR A 67 5.69 15.13 -8.78
CA THR A 67 5.13 16.08 -7.81
C THR A 67 5.77 17.45 -7.97
N ILE A 68 5.09 18.48 -7.47
CA ILE A 68 5.64 19.83 -7.46
C ILE A 68 6.71 19.91 -6.36
N PRO A 69 7.95 20.35 -6.69
CA PRO A 69 9.00 20.49 -5.69
C PRO A 69 8.59 21.43 -4.56
N TYR A 70 9.02 21.13 -3.34
CA TYR A 70 8.79 21.95 -2.15
C TYR A 70 7.32 22.17 -1.75
N VAL A 71 6.38 21.43 -2.30
CA VAL A 71 4.99 21.42 -1.84
C VAL A 71 4.76 20.24 -0.89
N PRO A 72 4.64 20.47 0.43
CA PRO A 72 4.51 19.40 1.43
C PRO A 72 3.28 18.51 1.23
N LEU A 73 2.29 18.99 0.50
CA LEU A 73 1.02 18.30 0.27
C LEU A 73 1.00 17.44 -1.00
N SER A 74 2.15 17.23 -1.66
CA SER A 74 2.17 16.51 -2.95
C SER A 74 1.84 15.02 -2.84
N HIS A 75 2.14 14.36 -1.71
CA HIS A 75 1.82 12.93 -1.46
C HIS A 75 1.20 12.66 -0.08
N PRO A 76 0.18 13.40 0.37
CA PRO A 76 -0.32 13.32 1.74
C PRO A 76 -0.85 11.92 2.09
N PHE A 77 -1.35 11.20 1.08
CA PHE A 77 -1.91 9.86 1.29
C PHE A 77 -0.84 8.78 1.46
N VAL A 78 0.24 8.88 0.68
CA VAL A 78 1.38 7.95 0.79
C VAL A 78 2.15 8.20 2.07
N GLU A 79 2.40 9.45 2.43
CA GLU A 79 3.04 9.82 3.70
C GLU A 79 2.23 9.33 4.90
N ARG A 80 0.91 9.52 4.87
CA ARG A 80 0.01 8.99 5.90
C ARG A 80 0.05 7.47 5.96
N LEU A 81 0.07 6.79 4.80
CA LEU A 81 0.20 5.33 4.73
C LEU A 81 1.51 4.87 5.35
N ILE A 82 2.65 5.49 4.99
CA ILE A 82 3.97 5.17 5.56
C ILE A 82 3.94 5.31 7.09
N GLY A 83 3.40 6.43 7.60
CA GLY A 83 3.23 6.65 9.03
C GLY A 83 2.34 5.59 9.70
N THR A 84 1.28 5.16 9.02
CA THR A 84 0.38 4.11 9.49
C THR A 84 1.08 2.75 9.53
N VAL A 85 1.77 2.36 8.44
CA VAL A 85 2.54 1.11 8.38
C VAL A 85 3.58 1.04 9.49
N ARG A 86 4.30 2.13 9.73
CA ARG A 86 5.28 2.20 10.81
C ARG A 86 4.63 2.01 12.17
N ARG A 87 3.75 2.92 12.58
CA ARG A 87 3.17 2.93 13.93
C ARG A 87 2.28 1.73 14.25
N GLU A 88 1.46 1.32 13.30
CA GLU A 88 0.48 0.25 13.54
C GLU A 88 1.08 -1.14 13.34
N TYR A 89 2.19 -1.25 12.63
CA TYR A 89 2.70 -2.53 12.21
C TYR A 89 4.20 -2.74 12.42
N LEU A 90 5.07 -1.97 11.76
CA LEU A 90 6.51 -2.25 11.78
C LEU A 90 7.14 -2.04 13.17
N ASP A 91 6.72 -1.01 13.90
CA ASP A 91 7.21 -0.74 15.25
C ASP A 91 6.78 -1.80 16.29
N ARG A 92 5.85 -2.67 15.91
CA ARG A 92 5.29 -3.72 16.77
C ARG A 92 5.62 -5.13 16.30
N THR A 93 6.42 -5.26 15.26
CA THR A 93 6.67 -6.55 14.59
C THR A 93 8.16 -6.72 14.33
N LEU A 94 8.75 -7.82 14.79
CA LEU A 94 10.12 -8.16 14.45
C LEU A 94 10.15 -8.84 13.06
N PHE A 95 11.14 -8.50 12.27
CA PHE A 95 11.44 -9.17 11.01
C PHE A 95 12.96 -9.33 10.87
N TRP A 96 13.38 -10.45 10.31
CA TRP A 96 14.79 -10.83 10.25
C TRP A 96 15.34 -10.82 8.82
N THR A 97 14.48 -11.04 7.85
CA THR A 97 14.85 -11.11 6.44
C THR A 97 13.92 -10.26 5.58
N THR A 98 14.36 -9.93 4.36
CA THR A 98 13.51 -9.27 3.36
C THR A 98 12.26 -10.08 3.03
N ALA A 99 12.37 -11.40 2.95
CA ALA A 99 11.23 -12.29 2.69
C ALA A 99 10.20 -12.27 3.85
N ASP A 100 10.69 -12.25 5.08
CA ASP A 100 9.82 -12.11 6.26
C ASP A 100 9.11 -10.75 6.24
N LEU A 101 9.82 -9.67 5.94
CA LEU A 101 9.25 -8.34 5.80
C LEU A 101 8.21 -8.27 4.66
N GLU A 102 8.51 -8.86 3.49
CA GLU A 102 7.55 -8.94 2.37
C GLU A 102 6.26 -9.65 2.79
N THR A 103 6.37 -10.79 3.48
CA THR A 103 5.21 -11.53 3.98
C THR A 103 4.38 -10.68 4.93
N LYS A 104 5.03 -10.00 5.87
CA LYS A 104 4.37 -9.14 6.84
C LYS A 104 3.68 -7.95 6.19
N LEU A 105 4.32 -7.31 5.22
CA LEU A 105 3.70 -6.21 4.47
C LEU A 105 2.52 -6.68 3.60
N PHE A 106 2.61 -7.90 3.05
CA PHE A 106 1.49 -8.51 2.33
C PHE A 106 0.27 -8.69 3.25
N ASP A 107 0.46 -9.21 4.46
CA ASP A 107 -0.63 -9.36 5.41
C ASP A 107 -1.16 -8.00 5.92
N PHE A 108 -0.27 -7.01 6.10
CA PHE A 108 -0.70 -5.65 6.40
C PHE A 108 -1.59 -5.08 5.27
N ARG A 109 -1.23 -5.31 4.00
CA ARG A 109 -2.03 -4.89 2.85
C ARG A 109 -3.43 -5.48 2.90
N HIS A 110 -3.55 -6.79 3.20
CA HIS A 110 -4.85 -7.45 3.34
C HIS A 110 -5.69 -6.83 4.46
N TYR A 111 -5.08 -6.64 5.62
CA TYR A 111 -5.74 -5.97 6.73
C TYR A 111 -6.17 -4.54 6.36
N TYR A 112 -5.27 -3.75 5.79
CA TYR A 112 -5.52 -2.35 5.44
C TYR A 112 -6.66 -2.21 4.43
N ASN A 113 -6.66 -3.01 3.37
CA ASN A 113 -7.66 -2.91 2.31
C ASN A 113 -9.02 -3.47 2.73
N GLY A 114 -9.04 -4.59 3.44
CA GLY A 114 -10.25 -5.34 3.72
C GLY A 114 -10.88 -5.11 5.09
N HIS A 115 -10.16 -4.46 6.03
CA HIS A 115 -10.64 -4.34 7.42
C HIS A 115 -10.43 -2.96 8.05
N ARG A 116 -9.55 -2.14 7.48
CA ARG A 116 -9.27 -0.82 8.05
C ARG A 116 -10.17 0.23 7.44
N THR A 117 -11.05 0.81 8.24
CA THR A 117 -11.88 1.94 7.81
C THR A 117 -11.02 3.19 7.56
N TYR A 118 -11.41 3.98 6.58
CA TYR A 118 -10.70 5.19 6.20
C TYR A 118 -11.62 6.42 6.31
N ALA A 119 -11.26 7.37 7.18
CA ALA A 119 -12.07 8.57 7.41
C ALA A 119 -12.31 9.39 6.13
N GLY A 120 -11.33 9.45 5.22
CA GLY A 120 -11.46 10.13 3.92
C GLY A 120 -12.34 9.40 2.89
N LEU A 121 -12.89 8.24 3.24
CA LEU A 121 -13.90 7.49 2.47
C LEU A 121 -15.20 7.33 3.28
N ASP A 122 -15.53 8.30 4.11
CA ASP A 122 -16.72 8.26 4.99
C ASP A 122 -16.80 7.01 5.85
N GLY A 123 -15.66 6.54 6.35
CA GLY A 123 -15.57 5.32 7.15
C GLY A 123 -15.65 4.02 6.36
N ARG A 124 -15.66 4.07 5.03
CA ARG A 124 -15.67 2.87 4.19
C ARG A 124 -14.29 2.21 4.13
N LEU A 125 -14.28 0.93 3.79
CA LEU A 125 -13.07 0.18 3.52
C LEU A 125 -12.53 0.52 2.13
N PRO A 126 -11.21 0.54 1.90
CA PRO A 126 -10.64 0.71 0.56
C PRO A 126 -11.11 -0.34 -0.47
N GLU A 127 -11.48 -1.54 -0.06
CA GLU A 127 -12.03 -2.59 -0.93
C GLU A 127 -13.54 -2.52 -1.15
N SER A 128 -14.29 -1.84 -0.27
CA SER A 128 -15.76 -1.85 -0.31
C SER A 128 -16.38 -0.83 -1.26
N ALA A 129 -15.67 -0.39 -2.29
CA ALA A 129 -16.23 0.53 -3.30
C ALA A 129 -17.46 -0.02 -4.07
N VAL A 130 -17.94 -1.24 -3.75
CA VAL A 130 -19.01 -1.93 -4.52
C VAL A 130 -20.28 -2.20 -3.71
N ASN A 131 -20.24 -2.31 -2.38
CA ASN A 131 -21.45 -2.65 -1.61
C ASN A 131 -21.62 -1.71 -0.41
N GLY A 132 -22.78 -1.07 -0.32
CA GLY A 132 -23.15 -0.24 0.82
C GLY A 132 -23.15 -1.02 2.14
N PRO A 133 -23.01 -0.34 3.30
CA PRO A 133 -22.92 -1.01 4.58
C PRO A 133 -24.24 -1.72 4.92
N ALA A 134 -24.18 -3.03 5.15
CA ALA A 134 -25.25 -3.72 5.84
C ALA A 134 -25.18 -3.30 7.31
N SER A 135 -26.25 -2.72 7.84
CA SER A 135 -26.40 -2.43 9.26
C SER A 135 -26.58 -3.75 10.01
N ILE A 136 -25.59 -4.15 10.75
CA ILE A 136 -25.62 -5.39 11.54
C ILE A 136 -25.53 -5.02 13.02
N GLY A 137 -26.36 -5.64 13.86
CA GLY A 137 -26.36 -5.42 15.31
C GLY A 137 -25.03 -5.85 15.95
N LEU A 138 -24.58 -5.15 16.98
CA LEU A 138 -23.30 -5.41 17.66
C LEU A 138 -23.18 -6.83 18.24
N ASP A 139 -24.30 -7.44 18.59
CA ASP A 139 -24.35 -8.78 19.20
C ASP A 139 -24.07 -9.92 18.20
N SER A 140 -24.03 -9.61 16.90
CA SER A 140 -23.80 -10.60 15.84
C SER A 140 -22.34 -10.64 15.35
N TYR A 141 -21.42 -9.98 16.05
CA TYR A 141 -20.02 -9.96 15.65
C TYR A 141 -19.19 -11.06 16.33
N LYS A 142 -18.44 -11.80 15.52
CA LYS A 142 -17.31 -12.60 15.99
C LYS A 142 -16.02 -11.85 15.72
N TRP A 143 -15.03 -11.98 16.61
CA TRP A 143 -13.75 -11.32 16.46
C TRP A 143 -12.75 -12.23 15.77
N ARG A 144 -12.27 -11.82 14.61
CA ARG A 144 -11.17 -12.48 13.91
C ARG A 144 -9.85 -11.87 14.35
N ARG A 145 -8.96 -12.70 14.84
CA ARG A 145 -7.59 -12.31 15.17
C ARG A 145 -6.74 -12.32 13.92
N HIS A 146 -5.96 -11.25 13.72
CA HIS A 146 -4.96 -11.11 12.68
C HIS A 146 -3.59 -11.00 13.32
N ARG A 147 -2.56 -11.53 12.66
CA ARG A 147 -1.17 -11.38 13.10
C ARG A 147 -0.94 -11.85 14.53
N ARG A 148 -1.31 -13.09 14.84
CA ARG A 148 -1.17 -13.68 16.18
C ARG A 148 -1.82 -12.85 17.30
N GLY A 149 -2.89 -12.12 16.97
CA GLY A 149 -3.63 -11.31 17.93
C GLY A 149 -3.22 -9.84 18.03
N LEU A 150 -2.31 -9.38 17.17
CA LEU A 150 -1.91 -7.97 17.11
C LEU A 150 -3.08 -7.06 16.74
N TYR A 151 -3.98 -7.54 15.87
CA TYR A 151 -5.23 -6.89 15.51
C TYR A 151 -6.41 -7.84 15.69
N GLN A 152 -7.56 -7.26 15.96
CA GLN A 152 -8.83 -7.98 15.96
C GLN A 152 -9.83 -7.19 15.13
N THR A 153 -10.52 -7.86 14.22
CA THR A 153 -11.61 -7.26 13.45
C THR A 153 -12.91 -7.98 13.71
N PRO A 154 -14.03 -7.24 13.81
CA PRO A 154 -15.34 -7.87 13.89
C PRO A 154 -15.67 -8.51 12.54
N ILE A 155 -16.26 -9.67 12.56
CA ILE A 155 -16.89 -10.34 11.40
C ILE A 155 -18.34 -10.60 11.74
N ALA A 156 -19.21 -10.40 10.76
CA ALA A 156 -20.60 -10.82 10.89
C ALA A 156 -20.63 -12.33 11.07
N ALA A 157 -21.44 -12.78 12.00
CA ALA A 157 -21.66 -14.22 12.26
C ALA A 157 -22.56 -14.84 11.18
#